data_efb6d6eaa83d719d037f06ba20c69796
#
_entry.id   efb6d6eaa83d719d037f06ba20c69796
#
_cell.length_a   1.000
_cell.length_b   1.000
_cell.length_c   1.000
_cell.angle_alpha   90.00
_cell.angle_beta   90.00
_cell.angle_gamma   90.00
#
_symmetry.space_group_name_H-M   'P 1'
#
loop_
_entity.id
_entity.type
_entity.pdbx_description
1 polymer ?
#
loop_
_entity_poly.entity_id
_entity_poly.type
_entity_poly.pdbx_seq_one_letter_code
_entity_poly.pdbx_strand_id
1 'polypeptide(L)'
;MEDFDFLEKDAYYFDSACQTLRPKPVINALNDYYLNYNSCGERVKYAWGKKVDEKVEETRESILDLLKLKSRHYFVSFTLNTTYGINLLLNQLDLPIEKVITSDIEHNSVFLPTITYSQKHNIERVILQREDDGTLPIKNYNFNKSLVVVNAMSNIDGRLLTNIKEIVKQVKKQGGFIIIDAAQAMGSNYELLQKIPADAIVSSAHKMY
;
A
#
# COMPACT_ATOMS: atom_id res chain seq x y z
N MET A 1 -19.97 17.55 -1.82
CA MET A 1 -20.82 17.19 -0.65
C MET A 1 -22.00 16.29 -1.04
N GLU A 2 -22.40 16.24 -2.29
CA GLU A 2 -23.51 15.35 -2.75
C GLU A 2 -23.24 13.84 -2.53
N ASP A 3 -21.98 13.42 -2.55
CA ASP A 3 -21.60 12.02 -2.33
C ASP A 3 -21.70 11.57 -0.86
N PHE A 4 -21.89 12.51 0.07
CA PHE A 4 -21.95 12.29 1.52
C PHE A 4 -23.17 12.96 2.17
N ASP A 5 -24.28 13.08 1.45
CA ASP A 5 -25.50 13.74 1.94
C ASP A 5 -26.23 13.01 3.07
N PHE A 6 -25.77 11.80 3.40
CA PHE A 6 -26.19 11.05 4.58
C PHE A 6 -25.57 11.57 5.90
N LEU A 7 -24.58 12.48 5.82
CA LEU A 7 -24.04 13.14 6.99
C LEU A 7 -24.97 14.28 7.44
N GLU A 8 -25.09 14.44 8.75
CA GLU A 8 -25.75 15.61 9.32
C GLU A 8 -25.03 16.91 8.90
N LYS A 9 -25.76 17.99 8.70
CA LYS A 9 -25.20 19.25 8.16
C LYS A 9 -24.01 19.81 8.91
N ASP A 10 -23.96 19.58 10.23
CA ASP A 10 -22.92 20.10 11.13
C ASP A 10 -21.98 19.00 11.64
N ALA A 11 -21.98 17.84 10.97
CA ALA A 11 -21.09 16.74 11.33
C ALA A 11 -19.68 16.95 10.79
N TYR A 12 -18.69 16.72 11.64
CA TYR A 12 -17.27 16.70 11.30
C TYR A 12 -16.72 15.29 11.50
N TYR A 13 -16.06 14.75 10.47
CA TYR A 13 -15.47 13.41 10.51
C TYR A 13 -13.95 13.49 10.51
N PHE A 14 -13.30 13.05 11.61
CA PHE A 14 -11.85 13.12 11.79
C PHE A 14 -11.17 11.74 11.92
N ASP A 15 -11.87 10.66 11.61
CA ASP A 15 -11.34 9.29 11.78
C ASP A 15 -10.86 8.65 10.45
N SER A 16 -10.56 9.44 9.43
CA SER A 16 -10.14 8.95 8.11
C SER A 16 -8.83 8.17 8.14
N ALA A 17 -7.97 8.39 9.13
CA ALA A 17 -6.76 7.59 9.33
C ALA A 17 -7.06 6.13 9.69
N CYS A 18 -8.19 5.87 10.34
CA CYS A 18 -8.70 4.53 10.63
C CYS A 18 -9.50 3.99 9.44
N GLN A 19 -10.53 4.73 9.02
CA GLN A 19 -11.42 4.37 7.94
C GLN A 19 -12.05 5.61 7.33
N THR A 20 -12.01 5.78 6.01
CA THR A 20 -12.72 6.86 5.33
C THR A 20 -14.22 6.55 5.21
N LEU A 21 -15.04 7.58 5.14
CA LEU A 21 -16.45 7.43 4.79
C LEU A 21 -16.60 6.89 3.37
N ARG A 22 -17.65 6.14 3.12
CA ARG A 22 -17.93 5.60 1.78
C ARG A 22 -18.79 6.59 1.01
N PRO A 23 -18.28 7.17 -0.10
CA PRO A 23 -19.10 8.02 -0.93
C PRO A 23 -20.21 7.21 -1.61
N LYS A 24 -21.31 7.87 -1.96
CA LYS A 24 -22.45 7.24 -2.64
C LYS A 24 -22.08 6.38 -3.86
N PRO A 25 -21.16 6.81 -4.75
CA PRO A 25 -20.76 5.97 -5.88
C PRO A 25 -20.22 4.59 -5.47
N VAL A 26 -19.47 4.51 -4.36
CA VAL A 26 -18.98 3.23 -3.83
C VAL A 26 -20.13 2.37 -3.31
N ILE A 27 -21.07 2.96 -2.56
CA ILE A 27 -22.26 2.26 -2.06
C ILE A 27 -23.10 1.75 -3.22
N ASN A 28 -23.32 2.58 -4.23
CA ASN A 28 -24.08 2.24 -5.42
C ASN A 28 -23.42 1.12 -6.24
N ALA A 29 -22.09 1.14 -6.36
CA ALA A 29 -21.35 0.09 -7.05
C ALA A 29 -21.47 -1.28 -6.34
N LEU A 30 -21.45 -1.29 -5.00
CA LEU A 30 -21.71 -2.51 -4.21
C LEU A 30 -23.14 -3.03 -4.42
N ASN A 31 -24.13 -2.13 -4.39
CA ASN A 31 -25.52 -2.49 -4.65
C ASN A 31 -25.70 -3.01 -6.08
N ASP A 32 -25.10 -2.37 -7.09
CA ASP A 32 -25.14 -2.82 -8.48
C ASP A 32 -24.57 -4.24 -8.63
N TYR A 33 -23.42 -4.51 -7.98
CA TYR A 33 -22.84 -5.85 -7.97
C TYR A 33 -23.82 -6.88 -7.39
N TYR A 34 -24.33 -6.65 -6.18
CA TYR A 34 -25.20 -7.64 -5.52
C TYR A 34 -26.55 -7.83 -6.22
N LEU A 35 -27.12 -6.79 -6.78
CA LEU A 35 -28.44 -6.85 -7.41
C LEU A 35 -28.41 -7.33 -8.87
N ASN A 36 -27.34 -7.02 -9.62
CA ASN A 36 -27.35 -7.13 -11.08
C ASN A 36 -26.33 -8.12 -11.67
N TYR A 37 -25.23 -8.47 -10.94
CA TYR A 37 -24.22 -9.39 -11.47
C TYR A 37 -23.42 -10.12 -10.38
N ASN A 38 -24.03 -10.41 -9.24
CA ASN A 38 -23.40 -11.18 -8.16
C ASN A 38 -22.99 -12.57 -8.65
N SER A 39 -21.73 -12.75 -8.98
CA SER A 39 -21.18 -13.94 -9.60
C SER A 39 -19.71 -14.15 -9.26
N CYS A 40 -19.23 -15.39 -9.43
CA CYS A 40 -17.80 -15.68 -9.48
C CYS A 40 -17.24 -15.21 -10.84
N GLY A 41 -16.06 -14.58 -10.81
CA GLY A 41 -15.24 -14.36 -11.99
C GLY A 41 -14.37 -15.58 -12.35
N GLU A 42 -13.46 -15.42 -13.33
CA GLU A 42 -12.40 -16.33 -13.78
C GLU A 42 -12.84 -17.72 -14.26
N ARG A 43 -13.77 -18.38 -13.56
CA ARG A 43 -14.18 -19.77 -13.83
C ARG A 43 -15.49 -19.91 -14.59
N VAL A 44 -16.24 -18.83 -14.76
CA VAL A 44 -17.57 -18.85 -15.35
C VAL A 44 -17.59 -18.05 -16.66
N LYS A 45 -18.29 -18.60 -17.67
CA LYS A 45 -18.32 -18.01 -19.01
C LYS A 45 -19.63 -17.29 -19.34
N TYR A 46 -20.59 -17.23 -18.41
CA TYR A 46 -21.83 -16.49 -18.61
C TYR A 46 -21.63 -14.97 -18.34
N ALA A 47 -22.61 -14.17 -18.77
CA ALA A 47 -22.48 -12.72 -18.83
C ALA A 47 -22.07 -12.05 -17.52
N TRP A 48 -22.61 -12.49 -16.38
CA TRP A 48 -22.29 -11.89 -15.09
C TRP A 48 -20.84 -12.15 -14.67
N GLY A 49 -20.33 -13.39 -14.87
CA GLY A 49 -18.95 -13.70 -14.56
C GLY A 49 -17.97 -12.90 -15.41
N LYS A 50 -18.26 -12.72 -16.71
CA LYS A 50 -17.46 -11.84 -17.58
C LYS A 50 -17.47 -10.41 -17.09
N LYS A 51 -18.63 -9.88 -16.66
CA LYS A 51 -18.72 -8.52 -16.11
C LYS A 51 -17.88 -8.36 -14.84
N VAL A 52 -17.81 -9.40 -13.98
CA VAL A 52 -16.92 -9.39 -12.80
C VAL A 52 -15.46 -9.32 -13.23
N ASP A 53 -15.04 -10.16 -14.20
CA ASP A 53 -13.66 -10.16 -14.70
C ASP A 53 -13.27 -8.81 -15.30
N GLU A 54 -14.15 -8.24 -16.13
CA GLU A 54 -13.97 -6.90 -16.71
C GLU A 54 -13.77 -5.83 -15.61
N LYS A 55 -14.60 -5.84 -14.56
CA LYS A 55 -14.47 -4.89 -13.43
C LYS A 55 -13.18 -5.06 -12.64
N VAL A 56 -12.74 -6.29 -12.46
CA VAL A 56 -11.45 -6.59 -11.80
C VAL A 56 -10.28 -6.04 -12.62
N GLU A 57 -10.26 -6.29 -13.93
CA GLU A 57 -9.19 -5.80 -14.81
C GLU A 57 -9.20 -4.27 -14.95
N GLU A 58 -10.37 -3.65 -15.16
CA GLU A 58 -10.52 -2.19 -15.16
C GLU A 58 -9.97 -1.56 -13.86
N THR A 59 -10.19 -2.20 -12.72
CA THR A 59 -9.68 -1.72 -11.44
C THR A 59 -8.16 -1.83 -11.36
N ARG A 60 -7.58 -2.95 -11.83
CA ARG A 60 -6.12 -3.14 -11.90
C ARG A 60 -5.46 -2.08 -12.76
N GLU A 61 -5.99 -1.86 -13.95
CA GLU A 61 -5.51 -0.83 -14.88
C GLU A 61 -5.60 0.56 -14.26
N SER A 62 -6.74 0.91 -13.67
CA SER A 62 -6.97 2.21 -13.03
C SER A 62 -5.97 2.49 -11.90
N ILE A 63 -5.61 1.47 -11.08
CA ILE A 63 -4.61 1.62 -10.02
C ILE A 63 -3.21 1.85 -10.63
N LEU A 64 -2.83 1.11 -11.68
CA LEU A 64 -1.55 1.30 -12.33
C LEU A 64 -1.46 2.68 -13.01
N ASP A 65 -2.52 3.13 -13.63
CA ASP A 65 -2.61 4.46 -14.26
C ASP A 65 -2.52 5.58 -13.21
N LEU A 66 -3.24 5.44 -12.09
CA LEU A 66 -3.16 6.39 -10.96
C LEU A 66 -1.72 6.57 -10.48
N LEU A 67 -0.99 5.45 -10.35
CA LEU A 67 0.40 5.43 -9.92
C LEU A 67 1.39 5.70 -11.07
N LYS A 68 0.92 5.83 -12.31
CA LYS A 68 1.75 5.97 -13.53
C LYS A 68 2.79 4.86 -13.66
N LEU A 69 2.41 3.64 -13.30
CA LEU A 69 3.20 2.43 -13.42
C LEU A 69 2.79 1.65 -14.68
N LYS A 70 3.73 0.89 -15.27
CA LYS A 70 3.46 0.16 -16.50
C LYS A 70 3.11 -1.29 -16.20
N SER A 71 2.01 -1.77 -16.77
CA SER A 71 1.50 -3.15 -16.62
C SER A 71 2.50 -4.24 -17.06
N ARG A 72 3.46 -3.93 -17.94
CA ARG A 72 4.55 -4.87 -18.29
C ARG A 72 5.56 -5.13 -17.17
N HIS A 73 5.57 -4.30 -16.13
CA HIS A 73 6.52 -4.39 -15.01
C HIS A 73 5.84 -4.60 -13.65
N TYR A 74 4.53 -4.34 -13.57
CA TYR A 74 3.77 -4.36 -12.33
C TYR A 74 2.46 -5.07 -12.52
N PHE A 75 2.05 -5.79 -11.50
CA PHE A 75 0.70 -6.30 -11.42
C PHE A 75 0.00 -5.78 -10.17
N VAL A 76 -1.34 -5.72 -10.17
CA VAL A 76 -2.17 -5.45 -8.99
C VAL A 76 -2.77 -6.76 -8.51
N SER A 77 -2.49 -7.11 -7.25
CA SER A 77 -3.09 -8.25 -6.56
C SER A 77 -4.01 -7.76 -5.45
N PHE A 78 -5.23 -8.29 -5.40
CA PHE A 78 -6.16 -7.98 -4.32
C PHE A 78 -5.91 -8.88 -3.13
N THR A 79 -5.79 -8.28 -1.95
CA THR A 79 -5.63 -8.95 -0.66
C THR A 79 -6.67 -8.44 0.34
N LEU A 80 -6.79 -9.07 1.49
CA LEU A 80 -7.78 -8.66 2.49
C LEU A 80 -7.56 -7.24 3.02
N ASN A 81 -6.30 -6.84 3.20
CA ASN A 81 -5.88 -5.51 3.66
C ASN A 81 -4.36 -5.38 3.56
N THR A 82 -3.82 -4.19 3.91
CA THR A 82 -2.38 -3.92 3.92
C THR A 82 -1.61 -4.88 4.82
N THR A 83 -2.11 -5.18 6.02
CA THR A 83 -1.47 -6.10 6.95
C THR A 83 -1.29 -7.50 6.34
N TYR A 84 -2.34 -8.02 5.69
CA TYR A 84 -2.27 -9.30 5.02
C TYR A 84 -1.29 -9.26 3.83
N GLY A 85 -1.33 -8.19 3.02
CA GLY A 85 -0.43 -8.01 1.88
C GLY A 85 1.04 -7.99 2.29
N ILE A 86 1.39 -7.24 3.35
CA ILE A 86 2.76 -7.20 3.88
C ILE A 86 3.20 -8.57 4.40
N ASN A 87 2.36 -9.24 5.21
CA ASN A 87 2.68 -10.58 5.71
C ASN A 87 2.82 -11.60 4.58
N LEU A 88 1.97 -11.55 3.56
CA LEU A 88 2.06 -12.42 2.40
C LEU A 88 3.40 -12.24 1.69
N LEU A 89 3.79 -10.99 1.42
CA LEU A 89 5.08 -10.69 0.81
C LEU A 89 6.23 -11.23 1.66
N LEU A 90 6.29 -10.88 2.93
CA LEU A 90 7.38 -11.32 3.83
C LEU A 90 7.48 -12.84 3.96
N ASN A 91 6.35 -13.55 3.97
CA ASN A 91 6.35 -15.01 4.05
C ASN A 91 6.72 -15.73 2.76
N GLN A 92 6.59 -15.05 1.60
CA GLN A 92 6.85 -15.63 0.28
C GLN A 92 8.18 -15.16 -0.33
N LEU A 93 8.84 -14.16 0.26
CA LEU A 93 10.13 -13.69 -0.22
C LEU A 93 11.21 -14.77 -0.02
N ASP A 94 11.74 -15.24 -1.15
CA ASP A 94 12.91 -16.13 -1.22
C ASP A 94 14.09 -15.34 -1.82
N LEU A 95 14.65 -14.45 -1.02
CA LEU A 95 15.75 -13.58 -1.40
C LEU A 95 16.87 -13.67 -0.35
N PRO A 96 18.14 -13.49 -0.75
CA PRO A 96 19.28 -13.53 0.16
C PRO A 96 19.36 -12.24 1.01
N ILE A 97 18.37 -12.04 1.87
CA ILE A 97 18.28 -10.88 2.77
C ILE A 97 19.15 -11.12 4.00
N GLU A 98 20.01 -10.16 4.31
CA GLU A 98 20.90 -10.20 5.48
C GLU A 98 20.45 -9.24 6.59
N LYS A 99 19.59 -8.26 6.28
CA LYS A 99 19.02 -7.33 7.27
C LYS A 99 17.68 -6.78 6.84
N VAL A 100 16.83 -6.45 7.81
CA VAL A 100 15.58 -5.72 7.62
C VAL A 100 15.76 -4.29 8.10
N ILE A 101 15.30 -3.33 7.32
CA ILE A 101 15.36 -1.90 7.64
C ILE A 101 13.95 -1.36 7.65
N THR A 102 13.59 -0.64 8.69
CA THR A 102 12.29 0.02 8.85
C THR A 102 12.45 1.37 9.53
N SER A 103 11.39 2.17 9.67
CA SER A 103 11.43 3.40 10.44
C SER A 103 10.83 3.25 11.84
N ASP A 104 11.04 4.24 12.68
CA ASP A 104 10.54 4.29 14.06
C ASP A 104 9.03 4.58 14.17
N ILE A 105 8.42 5.12 13.11
CA ILE A 105 7.01 5.51 13.08
C ILE A 105 6.16 4.63 12.14
N GLU A 106 6.47 3.34 12.11
CA GLU A 106 5.72 2.38 11.33
C GLU A 106 4.44 1.93 12.06
N HIS A 107 3.40 1.65 11.26
CA HIS A 107 2.22 0.98 11.77
C HIS A 107 2.54 -0.46 12.21
N ASN A 108 1.78 -1.01 13.16
CA ASN A 108 1.93 -2.39 13.62
C ASN A 108 1.93 -3.44 12.49
N SER A 109 1.28 -3.14 11.36
CA SER A 109 1.28 -3.97 10.14
C SER A 109 2.65 -4.13 9.50
N VAL A 110 3.59 -3.22 9.78
CA VAL A 110 5.00 -3.27 9.36
C VAL A 110 5.87 -3.67 10.53
N PHE A 111 5.65 -3.05 11.69
CA PHE A 111 6.52 -3.20 12.85
C PHE A 111 6.61 -4.66 13.31
N LEU A 112 5.47 -5.31 13.56
CA LEU A 112 5.44 -6.69 14.07
C LEU A 112 5.92 -7.73 13.03
N PRO A 113 5.44 -7.70 11.76
CA PRO A 113 5.94 -8.66 10.77
C PRO A 113 7.43 -8.54 10.49
N THR A 114 8.02 -7.34 10.55
CA THR A 114 9.47 -7.17 10.37
C THR A 114 10.28 -7.73 11.54
N ILE A 115 9.76 -7.67 12.77
CA ILE A 115 10.34 -8.37 13.93
C ILE A 115 10.30 -9.89 13.69
N THR A 116 9.13 -10.42 13.38
CA THR A 116 8.94 -11.86 13.14
C THR A 116 9.85 -12.37 12.02
N TYR A 117 9.95 -11.61 10.91
CA TYR A 117 10.80 -11.94 9.78
C TYR A 117 12.28 -11.99 10.20
N SER A 118 12.78 -10.96 10.90
CA SER A 118 14.17 -10.91 11.33
C SER A 118 14.53 -12.05 12.29
N GLN A 119 13.65 -12.39 13.23
CA GLN A 119 13.83 -13.50 14.15
C GLN A 119 13.82 -14.86 13.43
N LYS A 120 12.85 -15.08 12.53
CA LYS A 120 12.71 -16.32 11.76
C LYS A 120 13.96 -16.61 10.90
N HIS A 121 14.55 -15.58 10.32
CA HIS A 121 15.70 -15.70 9.44
C HIS A 121 17.05 -15.46 10.14
N ASN A 122 17.03 -15.17 11.45
CA ASN A 122 18.19 -14.85 12.27
C ASN A 122 19.06 -13.74 11.64
N ILE A 123 18.42 -12.65 11.24
CA ILE A 123 19.05 -11.48 10.62
C ILE A 123 18.80 -10.22 11.44
N GLU A 124 19.66 -9.21 11.25
CA GLU A 124 19.54 -7.94 11.93
C GLU A 124 18.26 -7.18 11.51
N ARG A 125 17.62 -6.50 12.45
CA ARG A 125 16.57 -5.53 12.22
C ARG A 125 17.04 -4.14 12.62
N VAL A 126 17.13 -3.22 11.66
CA VAL A 126 17.55 -1.84 11.86
C VAL A 126 16.33 -0.93 11.83
N ILE A 127 16.26 0.00 12.79
CA ILE A 127 15.21 1.03 12.85
C ILE A 127 15.88 2.38 12.58
N LEU A 128 15.49 3.03 11.48
CA LEU A 128 15.95 4.38 11.17
C LEU A 128 15.00 5.40 11.82
N GLN A 129 15.57 6.38 12.50
CA GLN A 129 14.79 7.47 13.08
C GLN A 129 14.38 8.44 11.97
N ARG A 130 13.09 8.77 11.90
CA ARG A 130 12.59 9.76 10.95
C ARG A 130 12.84 11.17 11.49
N GLU A 131 13.45 11.99 10.67
CA GLU A 131 13.73 13.38 10.98
C GLU A 131 12.45 14.24 11.01
N ASP A 132 12.52 15.43 11.62
CA ASP A 132 11.37 16.33 11.76
C ASP A 132 10.80 16.81 10.41
N ASP A 133 11.62 16.87 9.37
CA ASP A 133 11.23 17.22 8.00
C ASP A 133 10.58 16.06 7.23
N GLY A 134 10.42 14.91 7.87
CA GLY A 134 9.84 13.70 7.29
C GLY A 134 10.82 12.83 6.50
N THR A 135 12.12 13.16 6.48
CA THR A 135 13.13 12.33 5.81
C THR A 135 13.61 11.16 6.68
N LEU A 136 14.14 10.11 6.04
CA LEU A 136 15.00 9.12 6.70
C LEU A 136 16.46 9.39 6.38
N PRO A 137 17.38 9.24 7.36
CA PRO A 137 18.81 9.51 7.19
C PRO A 137 19.48 8.37 6.42
N ILE A 138 19.46 8.46 5.08
CA ILE A 138 20.00 7.43 4.19
C ILE A 138 21.38 7.74 3.61
N LYS A 139 21.94 8.89 3.96
CA LYS A 139 23.24 9.29 3.43
C LYS A 139 24.33 8.28 3.84
N ASN A 140 25.02 7.72 2.84
CA ASN A 140 26.05 6.69 3.02
C ASN A 140 25.55 5.38 3.66
N TYR A 141 24.20 5.14 3.65
CA TYR A 141 23.67 3.91 4.19
C TYR A 141 23.86 2.75 3.19
N ASN A 142 24.21 1.59 3.70
CA ASN A 142 24.38 0.37 2.90
C ASN A 142 23.07 -0.43 2.83
N PHE A 143 22.45 -0.49 1.66
CA PHE A 143 21.23 -1.23 1.39
C PHE A 143 21.46 -2.57 0.68
N ASN A 144 22.72 -2.98 0.49
CA ASN A 144 23.00 -4.28 -0.14
C ASN A 144 22.36 -5.40 0.67
N LYS A 145 21.68 -6.34 -0.02
CA LYS A 145 20.96 -7.46 0.58
C LYS A 145 19.99 -7.07 1.73
N SER A 146 19.44 -5.87 1.65
CA SER A 146 18.48 -5.37 2.63
C SER A 146 17.05 -5.56 2.16
N LEU A 147 16.16 -5.90 3.09
CA LEU A 147 14.72 -5.74 2.94
C LEU A 147 14.31 -4.44 3.64
N VAL A 148 13.87 -3.46 2.88
CA VAL A 148 13.38 -2.18 3.40
C VAL A 148 11.86 -2.19 3.40
N VAL A 149 11.24 -1.93 4.55
CA VAL A 149 9.79 -1.81 4.68
C VAL A 149 9.46 -0.52 5.41
N VAL A 150 8.89 0.45 4.70
CA VAL A 150 8.62 1.79 5.24
C VAL A 150 7.26 2.32 4.80
N ASN A 151 6.62 3.11 5.67
CA ASN A 151 5.39 3.80 5.31
C ASN A 151 5.69 5.07 4.49
N ALA A 152 4.83 5.36 3.50
CA ALA A 152 4.90 6.59 2.73
C ALA A 152 4.32 7.79 3.48
N MET A 153 3.39 7.53 4.40
CA MET A 153 2.75 8.51 5.27
C MET A 153 2.41 7.84 6.60
N SER A 154 2.79 8.48 7.69
CA SER A 154 2.54 7.96 9.04
C SER A 154 1.06 8.09 9.44
N ASN A 155 0.51 7.06 10.06
CA ASN A 155 -0.82 7.10 10.67
C ASN A 155 -0.83 7.76 12.06
N ILE A 156 0.35 8.05 12.63
CA ILE A 156 0.50 8.61 13.97
C ILE A 156 0.36 10.14 13.92
N ASP A 157 1.07 10.77 12.99
CA ASP A 157 1.19 12.23 12.90
C ASP A 157 0.93 12.80 11.49
N GLY A 158 0.62 11.93 10.51
CA GLY A 158 0.35 12.34 9.13
C GLY A 158 1.56 12.78 8.33
N ARG A 159 2.77 12.70 8.88
CA ARG A 159 4.00 13.10 8.16
C ARG A 159 4.27 12.21 6.97
N LEU A 160 4.60 12.83 5.84
CA LEU A 160 5.02 12.15 4.62
C LEU A 160 6.48 11.74 4.71
N LEU A 161 6.84 10.62 4.07
CA LEU A 161 8.23 10.25 3.83
C LEU A 161 8.74 11.03 2.61
N THR A 162 9.27 12.24 2.86
CA THR A 162 9.55 13.23 1.82
C THR A 162 10.67 12.82 0.87
N ASN A 163 11.63 12.00 1.31
CA ASN A 163 12.71 11.48 0.48
C ASN A 163 12.50 10.06 -0.04
N ILE A 164 11.24 9.59 -0.10
CA ILE A 164 10.89 8.22 -0.52
C ILE A 164 11.47 7.82 -1.89
N LYS A 165 11.47 8.74 -2.86
CA LYS A 165 12.01 8.48 -4.20
C LYS A 165 13.52 8.23 -4.18
N GLU A 166 14.23 8.95 -3.32
CA GLU A 166 15.67 8.77 -3.14
C GLU A 166 15.98 7.44 -2.45
N ILE A 167 15.20 7.10 -1.40
CA ILE A 167 15.32 5.81 -0.71
C ILE A 167 15.17 4.67 -1.71
N VAL A 168 14.07 4.64 -2.48
CA VAL A 168 13.83 3.61 -3.50
C VAL A 168 14.99 3.52 -4.48
N LYS A 169 15.46 4.67 -5.00
CA LYS A 169 16.59 4.72 -5.93
C LYS A 169 17.85 4.12 -5.32
N GLN A 170 18.18 4.45 -4.08
CA GLN A 170 19.39 3.94 -3.41
C GLN A 170 19.28 2.46 -3.10
N VAL A 171 18.14 2.00 -2.57
CA VAL A 171 17.87 0.57 -2.29
C VAL A 171 18.02 -0.26 -3.56
N LYS A 172 17.35 0.15 -4.64
CA LYS A 172 17.42 -0.57 -5.93
C LYS A 172 18.82 -0.57 -6.54
N LYS A 173 19.53 0.56 -6.48
CA LYS A 173 20.90 0.66 -6.99
C LYS A 173 21.87 -0.29 -6.28
N GLN A 174 21.62 -0.59 -5.01
CA GLN A 174 22.48 -1.43 -4.17
C GLN A 174 22.00 -2.89 -4.10
N GLY A 175 20.94 -3.27 -4.84
CA GLY A 175 20.44 -4.64 -4.87
C GLY A 175 19.59 -5.02 -3.64
N GLY A 176 19.09 -4.05 -2.90
CA GLY A 176 18.08 -4.25 -1.86
C GLY A 176 16.67 -4.43 -2.45
N PHE A 177 15.75 -4.88 -1.60
CA PHE A 177 14.33 -5.02 -1.90
C PHE A 177 13.52 -4.04 -1.06
N ILE A 178 12.53 -3.38 -1.64
CA ILE A 178 11.75 -2.35 -0.93
C ILE A 178 10.25 -2.55 -1.07
N ILE A 179 9.57 -2.58 0.08
CA ILE A 179 8.11 -2.58 0.23
C ILE A 179 7.70 -1.22 0.81
N ILE A 180 6.76 -0.56 0.16
CA ILE A 180 6.16 0.69 0.64
C ILE A 180 4.78 0.39 1.20
N ASP A 181 4.58 0.69 2.48
CA ASP A 181 3.24 0.77 3.08
C ASP A 181 2.61 2.12 2.69
N ALA A 182 1.66 2.07 1.78
CA ALA A 182 0.93 3.22 1.26
C ALA A 182 -0.48 3.32 1.83
N ALA A 183 -0.78 2.64 2.95
CA ALA A 183 -2.13 2.58 3.52
C ALA A 183 -2.74 3.97 3.78
N GLN A 184 -1.94 4.93 4.22
CA GLN A 184 -2.37 6.30 4.45
C GLN A 184 -2.20 7.19 3.22
N ALA A 185 -1.15 6.97 2.42
CA ALA A 185 -0.81 7.87 1.32
C ALA A 185 -1.66 7.63 0.06
N MET A 186 -2.15 6.41 -0.18
CA MET A 186 -2.82 6.06 -1.44
C MET A 186 -4.11 6.88 -1.68
N GLY A 187 -4.85 7.20 -0.64
CA GLY A 187 -6.09 7.97 -0.76
C GLY A 187 -5.89 9.48 -0.78
N SER A 188 -4.87 10.00 -0.10
CA SER A 188 -4.71 11.43 0.15
C SER A 188 -3.48 12.07 -0.51
N ASN A 189 -2.44 11.30 -0.78
CA ASN A 189 -1.15 11.78 -1.30
C ASN A 189 -0.57 10.81 -2.33
N TYR A 190 -1.39 10.22 -3.20
CA TYR A 190 -0.96 9.22 -4.18
C TYR A 190 0.08 9.76 -5.18
N GLU A 191 0.16 11.08 -5.38
CA GLU A 191 1.17 11.73 -6.22
C GLU A 191 2.59 11.45 -5.72
N LEU A 192 2.76 11.29 -4.41
CA LEU A 192 4.03 10.88 -3.80
C LEU A 192 4.49 9.51 -4.33
N LEU A 193 3.54 8.63 -4.62
CA LEU A 193 3.77 7.25 -5.07
C LEU A 193 3.93 7.12 -6.59
N GLN A 194 3.60 8.16 -7.36
CA GLN A 194 3.66 8.10 -8.82
C GLN A 194 5.08 7.87 -9.34
N LYS A 195 5.21 6.91 -10.27
CA LYS A 195 6.47 6.52 -10.93
C LYS A 195 7.56 6.03 -9.97
N ILE A 196 7.18 5.59 -8.77
CA ILE A 196 8.14 5.01 -7.83
C ILE A 196 8.42 3.56 -8.24
N PRO A 197 9.66 3.18 -8.57
CA PRO A 197 10.00 1.82 -8.97
C PRO A 197 10.30 0.93 -7.76
N ALA A 198 9.41 0.96 -6.74
CA ALA A 198 9.48 0.03 -5.61
C ALA A 198 9.21 -1.41 -6.06
N ASP A 199 9.67 -2.39 -5.31
CA ASP A 199 9.39 -3.80 -5.60
C ASP A 199 7.95 -4.16 -5.26
N ALA A 200 7.41 -3.56 -4.19
CA ALA A 200 5.99 -3.64 -3.86
C ALA A 200 5.48 -2.33 -3.24
N ILE A 201 4.22 -2.01 -3.53
CA ILE A 201 3.45 -0.96 -2.86
C ILE A 201 2.18 -1.63 -2.33
N VAL A 202 1.94 -1.53 -1.04
CA VAL A 202 0.80 -2.17 -0.37
C VAL A 202 -0.12 -1.11 0.21
N SER A 203 -1.42 -1.25 -0.01
CA SER A 203 -2.40 -0.25 0.40
C SER A 203 -3.72 -0.88 0.85
N SER A 204 -4.60 -0.07 1.42
CA SER A 204 -5.94 -0.48 1.87
C SER A 204 -7.01 0.42 1.25
N ALA A 205 -7.93 -0.16 0.48
CA ALA A 205 -9.00 0.59 -0.19
C ALA A 205 -9.95 1.28 0.81
N HIS A 206 -10.12 0.74 2.03
CA HIS A 206 -10.99 1.34 3.04
C HIS A 206 -10.48 2.68 3.62
N LYS A 207 -9.29 3.11 3.25
CA LYS A 207 -8.68 4.39 3.62
C LYS A 207 -8.53 5.37 2.46
N MET A 208 -9.05 5.00 1.29
CA MET A 208 -9.06 5.86 0.11
C MET A 208 -10.29 6.76 0.15
N TYR A 209 -10.06 8.09 -0.05
CA TYR A 209 -11.02 9.22 0.00
C TYR A 209 -11.39 9.74 1.38
#